data_99fa0fcdbbdaa1a3942190fb04b838a3
#
_entry.id   99fa0fcdbbdaa1a3942190fb04b838a3
#
_cell.length_a   1.000
_cell.length_b   1.000
_cell.length_c   1.000
_cell.angle_alpha   90.00
_cell.angle_beta   90.00
_cell.angle_gamma   90.00
#
_symmetry.space_group_name_H-M   'P 1'
#
loop_
_entity.id
_entity.type
_entity.pdbx_description
1 polymer ?
#
loop_
_entity_poly.entity_id
_entity_poly.type
_entity_poly.pdbx_seq_one_letter_code
_entity_poly.pdbx_strand_id
1 'polypeptide(L)'
;MKRYFTDVYESISSIMGGMGITIMHLFKARNDNVTLQYPEEKWPRPERNIGFEHSSYNVIRSRLHVDMDDCIGCLKCERACPVDCIKIVTEKAPVRGEDLKQIKHKGVTSNGTRKALVVTRFDIDMSECCYCNLCTYPCPEECIFMTGGPNAKKHPIDYEFSEPDRSDLIYRFAKKGTKDGLDKMKSENEAEA
;
A
#
# COMPACT_ATOMS: atom_id res chain seq x y z
N MET A 1 36.18 38.36 -39.89
CA MET A 1 37.18 37.38 -39.42
C MET A 1 37.17 37.19 -37.90
N LYS A 2 37.19 38.25 -37.07
CA LYS A 2 37.18 38.10 -35.60
C LYS A 2 36.00 37.27 -35.08
N ARG A 3 34.77 37.46 -35.59
CA ARG A 3 33.56 36.75 -35.18
C ARG A 3 33.66 35.25 -35.46
N TYR A 4 34.17 34.84 -36.59
CA TYR A 4 34.39 33.43 -36.94
C TYR A 4 35.32 32.72 -35.95
N PHE A 5 36.44 33.33 -35.57
CA PHE A 5 37.34 32.72 -34.57
C PHE A 5 36.72 32.64 -33.19
N THR A 6 35.90 33.61 -32.81
CA THR A 6 35.17 33.58 -31.55
C THR A 6 34.17 32.44 -31.55
N ASP A 7 33.35 32.28 -32.61
CA ASP A 7 32.35 31.22 -32.74
C ASP A 7 33.01 29.83 -32.73
N VAL A 8 34.16 29.65 -33.37
CA VAL A 8 34.94 28.42 -33.35
C VAL A 8 35.48 28.13 -31.95
N TYR A 9 36.02 29.13 -31.26
CA TYR A 9 36.49 28.95 -29.89
C TYR A 9 35.38 28.57 -28.91
N GLU A 10 34.24 29.26 -28.97
CA GLU A 10 33.08 28.96 -28.16
C GLU A 10 32.54 27.53 -28.41
N SER A 11 32.50 27.11 -29.68
CA SER A 11 32.09 25.75 -30.05
C SER A 11 33.03 24.68 -29.47
N ILE A 12 34.33 24.88 -29.63
CA ILE A 12 35.33 23.94 -29.08
C ILE A 12 35.24 23.89 -27.53
N SER A 13 35.14 25.05 -26.88
CA SER A 13 35.04 25.14 -25.43
C SER A 13 33.80 24.44 -24.90
N SER A 14 32.66 24.61 -25.57
CA SER A 14 31.40 23.94 -25.22
C SER A 14 31.50 22.41 -25.35
N ILE A 15 32.10 21.93 -26.44
CA ILE A 15 32.31 20.49 -26.66
C ILE A 15 33.25 19.92 -25.59
N MET A 16 34.35 20.59 -25.31
CA MET A 16 35.30 20.16 -24.28
C MET A 16 34.68 20.16 -22.89
N GLY A 17 33.83 21.14 -22.56
CA GLY A 17 33.04 21.16 -21.33
C GLY A 17 32.09 19.97 -21.20
N GLY A 18 31.34 19.67 -22.26
CA GLY A 18 30.46 18.52 -22.33
C GLY A 18 31.21 17.19 -22.18
N MET A 19 32.33 17.02 -22.83
CA MET A 19 33.20 15.85 -22.69
C MET A 19 33.75 15.72 -21.26
N GLY A 20 34.14 16.82 -20.64
CA GLY A 20 34.60 16.82 -19.25
C GLY A 20 33.53 16.32 -18.27
N ILE A 21 32.27 16.73 -18.45
CA ILE A 21 31.15 16.26 -17.65
C ILE A 21 30.91 14.74 -17.83
N THR A 22 30.93 14.28 -19.10
CA THR A 22 30.70 12.83 -19.36
C THR A 22 31.85 11.98 -18.82
N ILE A 23 33.10 12.42 -18.92
CA ILE A 23 34.24 11.71 -18.32
C ILE A 23 34.11 11.66 -16.79
N MET A 24 33.73 12.77 -16.17
CA MET A 24 33.52 12.81 -14.72
C MET A 24 32.42 11.84 -14.28
N HIS A 25 31.31 11.75 -15.02
CA HIS A 25 30.27 10.77 -14.78
C HIS A 25 30.75 9.33 -14.99
N LEU A 26 31.61 9.08 -15.97
CA LEU A 26 32.19 7.75 -16.18
C LEU A 26 32.99 7.27 -14.96
N PHE A 27 33.82 8.15 -14.37
CA PHE A 27 34.58 7.80 -13.16
C PHE A 27 33.69 7.63 -11.92
N LYS A 28 32.58 8.35 -11.84
CA LYS A 28 31.63 8.25 -10.75
C LYS A 28 30.59 7.14 -10.93
N ALA A 29 30.43 6.60 -12.13
CA ALA A 29 29.37 5.65 -12.48
C ALA A 29 29.29 4.43 -11.53
N ARG A 30 30.44 4.01 -11.00
CA ARG A 30 30.48 2.88 -10.07
C ARG A 30 29.83 3.18 -8.71
N ASN A 31 29.93 4.43 -8.25
CA ASN A 31 29.46 4.82 -6.91
C ASN A 31 28.12 5.58 -6.94
N ASP A 32 27.86 6.31 -8.03
CA ASP A 32 26.69 7.20 -8.18
C ASP A 32 25.58 6.57 -9.07
N ASN A 33 25.54 5.25 -9.17
CA ASN A 33 24.49 4.58 -9.92
C ASN A 33 23.13 4.79 -9.24
N VAL A 34 22.18 5.46 -9.94
CA VAL A 34 20.85 5.82 -9.40
C VAL A 34 19.92 4.62 -9.28
N THR A 35 20.12 3.62 -10.13
CA THR A 35 19.30 2.40 -10.12
C THR A 35 19.72 1.42 -9.04
N LEU A 36 18.75 0.69 -8.48
CA LEU A 36 18.96 -0.45 -7.61
C LEU A 36 19.15 -1.70 -8.47
N GLN A 37 20.17 -2.47 -8.16
CA GLN A 37 20.38 -3.79 -8.76
C GLN A 37 19.64 -4.84 -7.92
N TYR A 38 18.33 -4.91 -8.10
CA TYR A 38 17.51 -5.94 -7.44
C TYR A 38 17.77 -7.30 -8.11
N PRO A 39 17.91 -8.41 -7.37
CA PRO A 39 17.68 -8.57 -5.92
C PRO A 39 18.91 -8.35 -5.02
N GLU A 40 20.11 -8.10 -5.59
CA GLU A 40 21.36 -7.94 -4.82
C GLU A 40 21.32 -6.71 -3.93
N GLU A 41 20.69 -5.66 -4.43
CA GLU A 41 20.53 -4.40 -3.70
C GLU A 41 19.06 -4.15 -3.41
N LYS A 42 18.72 -4.01 -2.13
CA LYS A 42 17.37 -3.71 -1.67
C LYS A 42 17.29 -2.29 -1.11
N TRP A 43 16.12 -1.69 -1.18
CA TRP A 43 15.81 -0.41 -0.54
C TRP A 43 15.61 -0.61 0.99
N PRO A 44 16.03 0.34 1.87
CA PRO A 44 16.69 1.61 1.60
C PRO A 44 18.21 1.47 1.40
N ARG A 45 18.78 2.32 0.55
CA ARG A 45 20.24 2.49 0.48
C ARG A 45 20.67 3.63 1.40
N PRO A 46 21.33 3.36 2.53
CA PRO A 46 21.70 4.39 3.50
C PRO A 46 22.77 5.36 2.97
N GLU A 47 23.51 4.95 1.96
CA GLU A 47 24.70 5.68 1.48
C GLU A 47 24.40 6.66 0.34
N ARG A 48 23.15 6.69 -0.18
CA ARG A 48 22.78 7.56 -1.28
C ARG A 48 22.01 8.77 -0.80
N ASN A 49 22.56 9.94 -1.08
CA ASN A 49 21.83 11.19 -1.00
C ASN A 49 21.07 11.43 -2.30
N ILE A 50 19.81 10.99 -2.36
CA ILE A 50 18.91 11.19 -3.50
C ILE A 50 18.11 12.50 -3.39
N GLY A 51 18.55 13.43 -2.54
CA GLY A 51 17.96 14.77 -2.43
C GLY A 51 16.72 14.87 -1.56
N PHE A 52 16.28 13.80 -0.89
CA PHE A 52 15.17 13.82 0.07
C PHE A 52 15.35 12.76 1.17
N GLU A 53 14.79 13.02 2.33
CA GLU A 53 14.85 12.10 3.46
C GLU A 53 13.94 10.89 3.23
N HIS A 54 14.42 9.69 3.61
CA HIS A 54 13.64 8.46 3.53
C HIS A 54 12.36 8.49 4.38
N SER A 55 12.36 9.30 5.44
CA SER A 55 11.20 9.53 6.30
C SER A 55 10.05 10.22 5.57
N SER A 56 10.32 10.98 4.49
CA SER A 56 9.30 11.63 3.68
C SER A 56 8.62 10.67 2.69
N TYR A 57 9.12 9.45 2.53
CA TYR A 57 8.50 8.39 1.73
C TYR A 57 7.33 7.75 2.46
N ASN A 58 6.25 8.48 2.59
CA ASN A 58 5.05 7.94 3.25
C ASN A 58 4.21 7.03 2.36
N VAL A 59 4.47 7.00 1.05
CA VAL A 59 3.58 6.31 0.11
C VAL A 59 4.37 5.46 -0.87
N ILE A 60 5.03 4.42 -0.39
CA ILE A 60 5.39 3.32 -1.27
C ILE A 60 4.12 2.51 -1.49
N ARG A 61 3.65 2.47 -2.73
CA ARG A 61 2.49 1.71 -3.17
C ARG A 61 2.89 0.25 -3.34
N SER A 62 3.10 -0.47 -2.24
CA SER A 62 3.67 -1.81 -2.28
C SER A 62 2.65 -2.88 -1.91
N ARG A 63 1.80 -2.62 -0.93
CA ARG A 63 0.78 -3.56 -0.48
C ARG A 63 -0.35 -2.83 0.21
N LEU A 64 -1.58 -3.23 -0.02
CA LEU A 64 -2.72 -2.78 0.75
C LEU A 64 -2.79 -3.55 2.07
N HIS A 65 -3.11 -2.82 3.12
CA HIS A 65 -3.48 -3.37 4.43
C HIS A 65 -4.83 -2.81 4.85
N VAL A 66 -5.60 -3.63 5.55
CA VAL A 66 -6.91 -3.23 6.08
C VAL A 66 -6.96 -3.49 7.57
N ASP A 67 -7.20 -2.44 8.35
CA ASP A 67 -7.51 -2.58 9.77
C ASP A 67 -9.00 -2.89 9.92
N MET A 68 -9.29 -4.16 10.23
CA MET A 68 -10.66 -4.64 10.39
C MET A 68 -11.34 -4.10 11.65
N ASP A 69 -10.55 -3.64 12.63
CA ASP A 69 -11.10 -3.04 13.85
C ASP A 69 -11.70 -1.67 13.58
N ASP A 70 -11.23 -0.96 12.56
CA ASP A 70 -11.77 0.33 12.17
C ASP A 70 -12.67 0.28 10.93
N CYS A 71 -12.77 -0.85 10.26
CA CYS A 71 -13.65 -1.00 9.10
C CYS A 71 -15.13 -1.01 9.50
N ILE A 72 -15.91 -0.08 8.94
CA ILE A 72 -17.38 0.03 9.13
C ILE A 72 -18.21 -0.70 8.06
N GLY A 73 -17.55 -1.33 7.08
CA GLY A 73 -18.24 -2.07 6.01
C GLY A 73 -18.99 -1.19 5.00
N CYS A 74 -18.54 0.03 4.74
CA CYS A 74 -19.26 1.00 3.88
C CYS A 74 -19.16 0.72 2.38
N LEU A 75 -18.37 -0.25 1.92
CA LEU A 75 -18.17 -0.68 0.53
C LEU A 75 -17.61 0.41 -0.42
N LYS A 76 -17.16 1.54 0.10
CA LYS A 76 -16.65 2.63 -0.75
C LYS A 76 -15.34 2.26 -1.45
N CYS A 77 -14.46 1.52 -0.78
CA CYS A 77 -13.20 1.05 -1.34
C CYS A 77 -13.41 0.02 -2.48
N GLU A 78 -14.39 -0.87 -2.35
CA GLU A 78 -14.78 -1.81 -3.40
C GLU A 78 -15.28 -1.06 -4.65
N ARG A 79 -16.18 -0.08 -4.46
CA ARG A 79 -16.72 0.73 -5.58
C ARG A 79 -15.68 1.64 -6.24
N ALA A 80 -14.64 2.04 -5.51
CA ALA A 80 -13.57 2.88 -6.03
C ALA A 80 -12.50 2.09 -6.79
N CYS A 81 -12.51 0.77 -6.72
CA CYS A 81 -11.53 -0.08 -7.37
C CYS A 81 -11.79 -0.17 -8.88
N PRO A 82 -10.87 0.27 -9.75
CA PRO A 82 -11.09 0.25 -11.20
C PRO A 82 -11.00 -1.15 -11.80
N VAL A 83 -10.36 -2.10 -11.10
CA VAL A 83 -10.16 -3.48 -11.55
C VAL A 83 -10.98 -4.49 -10.75
N ASP A 84 -11.83 -4.02 -9.84
CA ASP A 84 -12.75 -4.84 -9.04
C ASP A 84 -12.05 -5.97 -8.22
N CYS A 85 -10.80 -5.73 -7.81
CA CYS A 85 -10.00 -6.70 -7.06
C CYS A 85 -10.38 -6.81 -5.57
N ILE A 86 -11.28 -5.95 -5.06
CA ILE A 86 -11.73 -5.93 -3.67
C ILE A 86 -13.15 -6.53 -3.59
N LYS A 87 -13.33 -7.52 -2.73
CA LYS A 87 -14.63 -8.16 -2.50
C LYS A 87 -14.99 -8.11 -1.04
N ILE A 88 -16.11 -7.46 -0.72
CA ILE A 88 -16.56 -7.25 0.65
C ILE A 88 -17.98 -7.81 0.82
N VAL A 89 -18.18 -8.58 1.89
CA VAL A 89 -19.50 -9.02 2.30
C VAL A 89 -19.76 -8.51 3.71
N THR A 90 -20.88 -7.84 3.89
CA THR A 90 -21.28 -7.27 5.17
C THR A 90 -22.63 -7.78 5.60
N GLU A 91 -22.82 -7.99 6.89
CA GLU A 91 -24.09 -8.35 7.51
C GLU A 91 -24.44 -7.35 8.60
N LYS A 92 -25.73 -7.22 8.92
CA LYS A 92 -26.18 -6.35 10.00
C LYS A 92 -25.71 -6.92 11.35
N ALA A 93 -25.13 -6.06 12.18
CA ALA A 93 -24.80 -6.42 13.55
C ALA A 93 -26.09 -6.61 14.35
N PRO A 94 -26.21 -7.68 15.19
CA PRO A 94 -27.38 -7.89 16.01
C PRO A 94 -27.58 -6.76 17.01
N VAL A 95 -26.50 -6.21 17.55
CA VAL A 95 -26.52 -5.04 18.44
C VAL A 95 -25.60 -3.96 17.89
N ARG A 96 -26.12 -2.75 17.76
CA ARG A 96 -25.37 -1.64 17.16
C ARG A 96 -24.46 -0.98 18.20
N GLY A 97 -23.17 -0.93 17.89
CA GLY A 97 -22.18 -0.21 18.68
C GLY A 97 -21.74 -0.92 19.95
N GLU A 98 -22.06 -2.18 20.13
CA GLU A 98 -21.54 -3.03 21.21
C GLU A 98 -20.41 -3.96 20.71
N ASP A 99 -19.52 -4.30 21.64
CA ASP A 99 -18.45 -5.25 21.36
C ASP A 99 -19.00 -6.67 21.42
N LEU A 100 -18.96 -7.37 20.29
CA LEU A 100 -19.41 -8.75 20.18
C LEU A 100 -18.22 -9.68 20.38
N LYS A 101 -17.95 -10.07 21.62
CA LYS A 101 -16.77 -10.89 22.01
C LYS A 101 -16.71 -12.24 21.29
N GLN A 102 -17.85 -12.85 21.04
CA GLN A 102 -17.95 -14.16 20.39
C GLN A 102 -17.39 -14.15 18.96
N ILE A 103 -17.52 -13.04 18.25
CA ILE A 103 -17.06 -12.88 16.87
C ILE A 103 -15.88 -11.92 16.75
N LYS A 104 -15.26 -11.53 17.87
CA LYS A 104 -14.13 -10.57 17.91
C LYS A 104 -14.41 -9.26 17.17
N HIS A 105 -15.63 -8.78 17.25
CA HIS A 105 -16.07 -7.55 16.64
C HIS A 105 -16.05 -6.42 17.67
N LYS A 106 -15.33 -5.34 17.35
CA LYS A 106 -15.40 -4.09 18.10
C LYS A 106 -16.55 -3.26 17.54
N GLY A 107 -17.48 -2.87 18.38
CA GLY A 107 -18.68 -2.13 17.99
C GLY A 107 -18.44 -0.65 17.67
N VAL A 108 -17.26 -0.12 18.05
CA VAL A 108 -16.86 1.28 17.84
C VAL A 108 -15.47 1.31 17.19
N THR A 109 -15.26 2.21 16.24
CA THR A 109 -13.97 2.45 15.60
C THR A 109 -13.05 3.31 16.50
N SER A 110 -11.77 3.38 16.16
CA SER A 110 -10.81 4.29 16.83
C SER A 110 -11.24 5.75 16.79
N ASN A 111 -11.98 6.15 15.75
CA ASN A 111 -12.53 7.51 15.58
C ASN A 111 -13.86 7.72 16.33
N GLY A 112 -14.36 6.71 17.06
CA GLY A 112 -15.62 6.81 17.83
C GLY A 112 -16.89 6.54 17.01
N THR A 113 -16.79 6.12 15.76
CA THR A 113 -17.95 5.79 14.92
C THR A 113 -18.53 4.44 15.34
N ARG A 114 -19.85 4.41 15.61
CA ARG A 114 -20.57 3.18 15.98
C ARG A 114 -20.83 2.33 14.76
N LYS A 115 -20.40 1.08 14.80
CA LYS A 115 -20.59 0.12 13.71
C LYS A 115 -22.01 -0.43 13.72
N ALA A 116 -22.63 -0.47 12.55
CA ALA A 116 -23.93 -1.07 12.31
C ALA A 116 -23.83 -2.38 11.50
N LEU A 117 -22.67 -2.61 10.88
CA LEU A 117 -22.40 -3.73 10.00
C LEU A 117 -21.20 -4.53 10.53
N VAL A 118 -21.26 -5.83 10.35
CA VAL A 118 -20.14 -6.75 10.57
C VAL A 118 -19.63 -7.19 9.21
N VAL A 119 -18.33 -7.10 9.01
CA VAL A 119 -17.67 -7.54 7.78
C VAL A 119 -17.37 -9.03 7.91
N THR A 120 -18.08 -9.86 7.17
CA THR A 120 -17.92 -11.32 7.18
C THR A 120 -16.89 -11.79 6.16
N ARG A 121 -16.67 -11.01 5.10
CA ARG A 121 -15.65 -11.26 4.09
C ARG A 121 -15.03 -9.95 3.66
N PHE A 122 -13.71 -9.91 3.58
CA PHE A 122 -12.94 -8.81 3.01
C PHE A 122 -11.71 -9.41 2.33
N ASP A 123 -11.78 -9.58 1.04
CA ASP A 123 -10.71 -10.15 0.24
C ASP A 123 -10.18 -9.11 -0.74
N ILE A 124 -8.87 -9.09 -0.91
CA ILE A 124 -8.18 -8.29 -1.93
C ILE A 124 -7.34 -9.25 -2.76
N ASP A 125 -7.61 -9.32 -4.06
CA ASP A 125 -6.77 -10.05 -5.00
C ASP A 125 -5.60 -9.16 -5.43
N MET A 126 -4.43 -9.43 -4.87
CA MET A 126 -3.20 -8.68 -5.17
C MET A 126 -2.65 -8.99 -6.57
N SER A 127 -3.07 -10.09 -7.21
CA SER A 127 -2.69 -10.41 -8.57
C SER A 127 -3.37 -9.52 -9.60
N GLU A 128 -4.55 -8.98 -9.27
CA GLU A 128 -5.33 -8.06 -10.10
C GLU A 128 -5.14 -6.59 -9.70
N CYS A 129 -4.62 -6.35 -8.50
CA CYS A 129 -4.47 -5.00 -7.96
C CYS A 129 -3.41 -4.20 -8.74
N CYS A 130 -3.79 -3.03 -9.27
CA CYS A 130 -2.87 -2.13 -9.97
C CYS A 130 -2.16 -1.13 -9.05
N TYR A 131 -2.30 -1.27 -7.73
CA TYR A 131 -1.63 -0.43 -6.71
C TYR A 131 -1.85 1.08 -6.90
N CYS A 132 -3.00 1.48 -7.45
CA CYS A 132 -3.32 2.88 -7.78
C CYS A 132 -3.63 3.76 -6.55
N ASN A 133 -3.89 3.16 -5.39
CA ASN A 133 -4.24 3.84 -4.13
C ASN A 133 -5.63 4.51 -4.12
N LEU A 134 -6.47 4.33 -5.14
CA LEU A 134 -7.78 4.98 -5.21
C LEU A 134 -8.76 4.50 -4.13
N CYS A 135 -8.60 3.28 -3.62
CA CYS A 135 -9.46 2.71 -2.59
C CYS A 135 -9.26 3.35 -1.20
N THR A 136 -8.12 4.00 -0.95
CA THR A 136 -7.81 4.60 0.36
C THR A 136 -8.51 5.96 0.55
N TYR A 137 -8.67 6.74 -0.52
CA TYR A 137 -9.24 8.09 -0.44
C TYR A 137 -10.71 8.15 0.03
N PRO A 138 -11.62 7.28 -0.42
CA PRO A 138 -13.02 7.36 -0.02
C PRO A 138 -13.30 6.77 1.36
N CYS A 139 -12.30 6.18 2.02
CA CYS A 139 -12.48 5.55 3.32
C CYS A 139 -12.65 6.59 4.43
N PRO A 140 -13.80 6.68 5.11
CA PRO A 140 -14.04 7.68 6.15
C PRO A 140 -13.28 7.37 7.45
N GLU A 141 -12.92 6.11 7.67
CA GLU A 141 -12.23 5.66 8.88
C GLU A 141 -10.74 5.42 8.65
N GLU A 142 -10.23 5.70 7.45
CA GLU A 142 -8.83 5.49 7.05
C GLU A 142 -8.31 4.07 7.34
N CYS A 143 -9.24 3.09 7.40
CA CYS A 143 -8.91 1.73 7.77
C CYS A 143 -8.19 0.94 6.68
N ILE A 144 -8.22 1.40 5.41
CA ILE A 144 -7.49 0.82 4.29
C ILE A 144 -6.37 1.77 3.86
N PHE A 145 -5.15 1.28 3.81
CA PHE A 145 -3.97 2.09 3.49
C PHE A 145 -2.87 1.27 2.84
N MET A 146 -1.97 1.96 2.14
CA MET A 146 -0.75 1.34 1.60
C MET A 146 0.28 1.18 2.70
N THR A 147 0.91 0.02 2.75
CA THR A 147 1.96 -0.31 3.72
C THR A 147 3.20 -0.83 3.03
N GLY A 148 4.30 -0.88 3.76
CA GLY A 148 5.50 -1.55 3.32
C GLY A 148 6.55 -0.65 2.74
N GLY A 149 6.60 0.60 3.12
CA GLY A 149 7.76 1.46 2.86
C GLY A 149 9.01 1.00 3.63
N PRO A 150 10.20 1.52 3.28
CA PRO A 150 11.46 1.17 3.93
C PRO A 150 11.44 1.41 5.45
N ASN A 151 10.56 2.28 5.91
CA ASN A 151 10.38 2.61 7.33
C ASN A 151 9.12 1.97 7.95
N ALA A 152 8.46 1.05 7.28
CA ALA A 152 7.28 0.39 7.79
C ALA A 152 7.64 -0.58 8.92
N LYS A 153 7.66 -0.06 10.15
CA LYS A 153 7.92 -0.85 11.36
C LYS A 153 6.79 -1.86 11.64
N LYS A 154 5.56 -1.54 11.25
CA LYS A 154 4.37 -2.30 11.61
C LYS A 154 4.08 -3.45 10.64
N HIS A 155 4.38 -3.26 9.37
CA HIS A 155 4.14 -4.23 8.30
C HIS A 155 5.32 -4.21 7.33
N PRO A 156 6.46 -4.83 7.67
CA PRO A 156 7.60 -4.91 6.76
C PRO A 156 7.17 -5.66 5.50
N ILE A 157 7.60 -5.18 4.34
CA ILE A 157 7.42 -5.91 3.10
C ILE A 157 8.52 -6.94 2.99
N ASP A 158 8.10 -8.14 2.72
CA ASP A 158 8.96 -9.12 2.13
C ASP A 158 8.94 -8.92 0.60
N TYR A 159 10.09 -8.55 0.05
CA TYR A 159 10.25 -8.41 -1.41
C TYR A 159 10.59 -9.73 -2.09
N GLU A 160 10.73 -10.80 -1.35
CA GLU A 160 10.96 -12.13 -1.89
C GLU A 160 9.64 -12.74 -2.34
N PHE A 161 9.32 -12.52 -3.59
CA PHE A 161 8.26 -13.24 -4.28
C PHE A 161 8.83 -14.57 -4.79
N SER A 162 8.90 -15.57 -3.93
CA SER A 162 9.13 -16.94 -4.38
C SER A 162 7.83 -17.47 -4.95
N GLU A 163 7.70 -17.56 -6.25
CA GLU A 163 6.61 -18.16 -7.05
C GLU A 163 5.34 -18.52 -6.25
N PRO A 164 4.62 -17.52 -5.67
CA PRO A 164 3.42 -17.81 -4.89
C PRO A 164 2.31 -18.27 -5.83
N ASP A 165 1.60 -19.29 -5.43
CA ASP A 165 0.36 -19.67 -6.08
C ASP A 165 -0.61 -18.48 -6.08
N ARG A 166 -1.48 -18.37 -7.10
CA ARG A 166 -2.47 -17.28 -7.18
C ARG A 166 -3.36 -17.20 -5.92
N SER A 167 -3.65 -18.33 -5.29
CA SER A 167 -4.41 -18.40 -4.04
C SER A 167 -3.74 -17.67 -2.88
N ASP A 168 -2.41 -17.60 -2.86
CA ASP A 168 -1.63 -16.94 -1.82
C ASP A 168 -1.61 -15.42 -2.01
N LEU A 169 -1.89 -14.95 -3.23
CA LEU A 169 -2.04 -13.52 -3.55
C LEU A 169 -3.43 -12.96 -3.19
N ILE A 170 -4.37 -13.82 -2.80
CA ILE A 170 -5.67 -13.36 -2.28
C ILE A 170 -5.57 -13.15 -0.77
N TYR A 171 -5.42 -11.89 -0.38
CA TYR A 171 -5.34 -11.51 1.03
C TYR A 171 -6.73 -11.42 1.65
N ARG A 172 -6.95 -12.23 2.68
CA ARG A 172 -8.21 -12.29 3.44
C ARG A 172 -8.05 -11.56 4.76
N PHE A 173 -8.68 -10.41 4.90
CA PHE A 173 -8.59 -9.56 6.08
C PHE A 173 -9.69 -9.82 7.11
N ALA A 174 -10.84 -10.35 6.69
CA ALA A 174 -11.93 -10.67 7.61
C ALA A 174 -11.47 -11.64 8.71
N LYS A 175 -11.90 -11.39 9.94
CA LYS A 175 -11.54 -12.23 11.09
C LYS A 175 -12.15 -13.62 10.94
N LYS A 176 -11.33 -14.66 11.09
CA LYS A 176 -11.78 -16.07 10.98
C LYS A 176 -12.91 -16.37 11.98
N GLY A 177 -13.93 -17.08 11.51
CA GLY A 177 -15.08 -17.46 12.34
C GLY A 177 -16.13 -16.36 12.54
N THR A 178 -15.98 -15.19 11.94
CA THR A 178 -16.96 -14.10 12.09
C THR A 178 -18.33 -14.49 11.53
N LYS A 179 -18.37 -15.17 10.40
CA LYS A 179 -19.63 -15.63 9.79
C LYS A 179 -20.32 -16.67 10.64
N ASP A 180 -19.60 -17.72 11.05
CA ASP A 180 -20.15 -18.81 11.86
C ASP A 180 -20.64 -18.31 13.23
N GLY A 181 -19.89 -17.36 13.83
CA GLY A 181 -20.29 -16.72 15.08
C GLY A 181 -21.56 -15.87 14.94
N LEU A 182 -21.69 -15.15 13.81
CA LEU A 182 -22.86 -14.33 13.54
C LEU A 182 -24.12 -15.19 13.30
N ASP A 183 -23.99 -16.29 12.56
CA ASP A 183 -25.09 -17.23 12.31
C ASP A 183 -25.57 -17.88 13.59
N LYS A 184 -24.66 -18.26 14.50
CA LYS A 184 -25.04 -18.79 15.85
C LYS A 184 -25.80 -17.75 16.66
N MET A 185 -25.34 -16.51 16.70
CA MET A 185 -26.02 -15.45 17.45
C MET A 185 -27.42 -15.15 16.88
N LYS A 186 -27.60 -15.23 15.56
CA LYS A 186 -28.92 -15.07 14.93
C LYS A 186 -29.85 -16.19 15.34
N SER A 187 -29.39 -17.43 15.31
CA SER A 187 -30.19 -18.59 15.73
C SER A 187 -30.58 -18.58 17.24
N GLU A 188 -29.70 -18.09 18.11
CA GLU A 188 -29.98 -17.89 19.52
C GLU A 188 -31.05 -16.83 19.74
N ASN A 189 -30.96 -15.68 19.07
CA ASN A 189 -31.92 -14.58 19.16
C ASN A 189 -33.31 -14.96 18.58
N GLU A 190 -33.36 -15.83 17.56
CA GLU A 190 -34.63 -16.36 17.00
C GLU A 190 -35.28 -17.43 17.95
N ALA A 191 -34.48 -18.09 18.77
CA ALA A 191 -34.99 -19.06 19.73
C ALA A 191 -35.52 -18.41 21.02
N GLU A 192 -35.13 -17.18 21.32
CA GLU A 192 -35.57 -16.39 22.49
C GLU A 192 -36.77 -15.47 22.17
N ALA A 193 -37.12 -15.28 20.91
CA ALA A 193 -38.23 -14.41 20.45
C ALA A 193 -39.53 -15.20 20.21
#